data_5cc73a64fec2f254abff23516c549ee3
#
_entry.id   5cc73a64fec2f254abff23516c549ee3
#
_cell.length_a   1.000
_cell.length_b   1.000
_cell.length_c   1.000
_cell.angle_alpha   90.00
_cell.angle_beta   90.00
_cell.angle_gamma   90.00
#
_symmetry.space_group_name_H-M   'P 1'
#
loop_
_entity.id
_entity.type
_entity.pdbx_description
1 polymer ?
#
loop_
_entity_poly.entity_id
_entity_poly.type
_entity_poly.pdbx_seq_one_letter_code
_entity_poly.pdbx_strand_id
1 'polypeptide(L)'
;GLPGEHPEEMEDTLRQIKELAPDSLTVHALAMKHGSRLTRERAASTEKQNYKQMARELEEMIDMARKAAGEMGLYPYYLYRQKNIAGNFENVGYAKVDKAGIYNILIMEEKQPIIALGAGGSSKLVFDHGQRIERVENVKDVSNYISRIDEMIERKRTAIATWL
;
A
#
# COMPACT_ATOMS: atom_id res chain seq x y z
N GLY A 1 -12.89 -4.38 -2.48
CA GLY A 1 -13.61 -3.23 -3.03
C GLY A 1 -13.27 -2.93 -4.47
N LEU A 2 -12.86 -3.93 -5.25
CA LEU A 2 -12.73 -3.82 -6.71
C LEU A 2 -14.12 -3.70 -7.35
N PRO A 3 -14.24 -3.06 -8.53
CA PRO A 3 -15.51 -3.02 -9.25
C PRO A 3 -16.03 -4.43 -9.55
N GLY A 4 -17.28 -4.71 -9.16
CA GLY A 4 -17.92 -6.02 -9.36
C GLY A 4 -17.45 -7.12 -8.41
N GLU A 5 -16.66 -6.80 -7.40
CA GLU A 5 -16.30 -7.72 -6.33
C GLU A 5 -17.29 -7.58 -5.17
N HIS A 6 -17.87 -8.69 -4.77
CA HIS A 6 -18.83 -8.82 -3.67
C HIS A 6 -18.29 -9.75 -2.58
N PRO A 7 -18.96 -9.88 -1.43
CA PRO A 7 -18.51 -10.75 -0.34
C PRO A 7 -18.29 -12.22 -0.76
N GLU A 8 -19.04 -12.72 -1.73
CA GLU A 8 -18.92 -14.10 -2.22
C GLU A 8 -17.58 -14.37 -2.90
N GLU A 9 -17.07 -13.42 -3.71
CA GLU A 9 -15.75 -13.55 -4.34
C GLU A 9 -14.65 -13.45 -3.30
N MET A 10 -14.86 -12.61 -2.28
CA MET A 10 -13.92 -12.51 -1.15
C MET A 10 -13.88 -13.80 -0.33
N GLU A 11 -15.04 -14.44 -0.09
CA GLU A 11 -15.11 -15.72 0.62
C GLU A 11 -14.33 -16.81 -0.11
N ASP A 12 -14.49 -16.93 -1.43
CA ASP A 12 -13.75 -17.90 -2.26
C ASP A 12 -12.24 -17.59 -2.24
N THR A 13 -11.86 -16.34 -2.36
CA THR A 13 -10.46 -15.90 -2.26
C THR A 13 -9.85 -16.32 -0.92
N LEU A 14 -10.53 -16.07 0.18
CA LEU A 14 -10.04 -16.41 1.52
C LEU A 14 -9.97 -17.92 1.74
N ARG A 15 -10.89 -18.68 1.18
CA ARG A 15 -10.85 -20.15 1.20
C ARG A 15 -9.57 -20.66 0.53
N GLN A 16 -9.28 -20.17 -0.68
CA GLN A 16 -8.05 -20.54 -1.41
C GLN A 16 -6.77 -20.11 -0.67
N ILE A 17 -6.76 -18.92 -0.07
CA ILE A 17 -5.62 -18.45 0.73
C ILE A 17 -5.40 -19.35 1.95
N LYS A 18 -6.46 -19.82 2.62
CA LYS A 18 -6.34 -20.76 3.74
C LYS A 18 -5.70 -22.09 3.32
N GLU A 19 -6.04 -22.61 2.12
CA GLU A 19 -5.43 -23.83 1.59
C GLU A 19 -3.93 -23.66 1.31
N LEU A 20 -3.49 -22.46 0.90
CA LEU A 20 -2.08 -22.12 0.72
C LEU A 20 -1.30 -21.98 2.03
N ALA A 21 -1.98 -21.76 3.14
CA ALA A 21 -1.42 -21.63 4.49
C ALA A 21 -0.22 -20.65 4.58
N PRO A 22 -0.36 -19.40 4.15
CA PRO A 22 0.75 -18.44 4.10
C PRO A 22 1.28 -18.11 5.49
N ASP A 23 2.52 -17.63 5.55
CA ASP A 23 3.13 -17.11 6.79
C ASP A 23 2.71 -15.66 7.08
N SER A 24 2.31 -14.92 6.06
CA SER A 24 1.82 -13.55 6.19
C SER A 24 0.78 -13.22 5.11
N LEU A 25 -0.08 -12.26 5.42
CA LEU A 25 -1.12 -11.76 4.54
C LEU A 25 -1.23 -10.25 4.69
N THR A 26 -1.41 -9.52 3.61
CA THR A 26 -1.77 -8.10 3.66
C THR A 26 -3.13 -7.89 3.04
N VAL A 27 -4.01 -7.23 3.77
CA VAL A 27 -5.37 -6.87 3.34
C VAL A 27 -5.38 -5.39 2.99
N HIS A 28 -5.76 -5.09 1.75
CA HIS A 28 -5.82 -3.73 1.23
C HIS A 28 -7.25 -3.38 0.82
N ALA A 29 -7.76 -2.25 1.31
CA ALA A 29 -8.93 -1.61 0.71
C ALA A 29 -8.49 -0.78 -0.51
N LEU A 30 -9.33 -0.73 -1.55
CA LEU A 30 -9.02 -0.03 -2.78
C LEU A 30 -8.86 1.48 -2.53
N ALA A 31 -7.71 2.02 -2.91
CA ALA A 31 -7.45 3.46 -2.90
C ALA A 31 -7.50 4.01 -4.33
N MET A 32 -8.43 4.95 -4.57
CA MET A 32 -8.60 5.59 -5.87
C MET A 32 -7.47 6.61 -6.11
N LYS A 33 -6.62 6.34 -7.08
CA LYS A 33 -5.49 7.21 -7.45
C LYS A 33 -5.87 8.17 -8.55
N HIS A 34 -5.56 9.46 -8.39
CA HIS A 34 -5.72 10.45 -9.45
C HIS A 34 -5.00 10.00 -10.74
N GLY A 35 -5.68 10.13 -11.88
CA GLY A 35 -5.13 9.77 -13.19
C GLY A 35 -5.12 8.26 -13.51
N SER A 36 -5.54 7.39 -12.59
CA SER A 36 -5.70 5.97 -12.90
C SER A 36 -6.84 5.75 -13.91
N ARG A 37 -6.71 4.68 -14.69
CA ARG A 37 -7.76 4.27 -15.65
C ARG A 37 -9.10 4.06 -14.93
N LEU A 38 -9.08 3.37 -13.80
CA LEU A 38 -10.26 3.10 -12.99
C LEU A 38 -10.96 4.38 -12.51
N THR A 39 -10.21 5.40 -12.08
CA THR A 39 -10.78 6.71 -11.69
C THR A 39 -11.46 7.39 -12.87
N ARG A 40 -10.86 7.33 -14.06
CA ARG A 40 -11.44 7.91 -15.29
C ARG A 40 -12.70 7.18 -15.74
N GLU A 41 -12.69 5.86 -15.74
CA GLU A 41 -13.85 5.02 -16.10
C GLU A 41 -15.02 5.25 -15.14
N ARG A 42 -14.73 5.33 -13.84
CA ARG A 42 -15.74 5.60 -12.81
C ARG A 42 -16.34 7.00 -12.93
N ALA A 43 -15.54 8.01 -13.27
CA ALA A 43 -16.02 9.37 -13.52
C ALA A 43 -16.87 9.50 -14.80
N ALA A 44 -16.64 8.64 -15.79
CA ALA A 44 -17.40 8.57 -17.04
C ALA A 44 -18.68 7.72 -16.94
N SER A 45 -18.81 6.90 -15.88
CA SER A 45 -19.99 6.05 -15.67
C SER A 45 -21.20 6.89 -15.27
N THR A 46 -22.33 6.67 -15.94
CA THR A 46 -23.62 7.26 -15.62
C THR A 46 -24.44 6.44 -14.63
N GLU A 47 -23.93 5.28 -14.20
CA GLU A 47 -24.59 4.42 -13.24
C GLU A 47 -24.64 5.07 -11.84
N LYS A 48 -25.84 5.16 -11.28
CA LYS A 48 -26.06 5.59 -9.91
C LYS A 48 -25.50 4.52 -8.96
N GLN A 49 -24.27 4.70 -8.50
CA GLN A 49 -23.67 3.81 -7.54
C GLN A 49 -24.37 3.94 -6.17
N ASN A 50 -24.75 2.80 -5.59
CA ASN A 50 -25.25 2.77 -4.23
C ASN A 50 -24.09 2.76 -3.23
N TYR A 51 -23.55 3.93 -2.95
CA TYR A 51 -22.39 4.10 -2.05
C TYR A 51 -22.61 3.50 -0.65
N LYS A 52 -23.86 3.46 -0.16
CA LYS A 52 -24.16 2.87 1.15
C LYS A 52 -24.03 1.36 1.14
N GLN A 53 -24.48 0.71 0.06
CA GLN A 53 -24.33 -0.72 -0.11
C GLN A 53 -22.87 -1.10 -0.29
N MET A 54 -22.16 -0.41 -1.18
CA MET A 54 -20.72 -0.63 -1.39
C MET A 54 -19.90 -0.47 -0.11
N ALA A 55 -20.23 0.50 0.75
CA ALA A 55 -19.53 0.69 2.01
C ALA A 55 -19.77 -0.48 2.98
N ARG A 56 -21.01 -1.02 3.03
CA ARG A 56 -21.33 -2.19 3.85
C ARG A 56 -20.64 -3.45 3.36
N GLU A 57 -20.67 -3.71 2.06
CA GLU A 57 -20.00 -4.87 1.46
C GLU A 57 -18.48 -4.81 1.68
N LEU A 58 -17.88 -3.62 1.57
CA LEU A 58 -16.46 -3.43 1.85
C LEU A 58 -16.12 -3.69 3.33
N GLU A 59 -16.96 -3.21 4.26
CA GLU A 59 -16.80 -3.48 5.69
C GLU A 59 -16.90 -4.99 5.99
N GLU A 60 -17.87 -5.66 5.39
CA GLU A 60 -18.07 -7.10 5.49
C GLU A 60 -16.84 -7.86 4.97
N MET A 61 -16.35 -7.53 3.76
CA MET A 61 -15.16 -8.17 3.19
C MET A 61 -13.91 -7.98 4.07
N ILE A 62 -13.71 -6.80 4.66
CA ILE A 62 -12.59 -6.55 5.56
C ILE A 62 -12.73 -7.37 6.85
N ASP A 63 -13.93 -7.47 7.40
CA ASP A 63 -14.18 -8.30 8.59
C ASP A 63 -13.98 -9.79 8.30
N MET A 64 -14.40 -10.28 7.12
CA MET A 64 -14.13 -11.64 6.67
C MET A 64 -12.62 -11.91 6.58
N ALA A 65 -11.86 -10.99 6.00
CA ALA A 65 -10.41 -11.10 5.89
C ALA A 65 -9.72 -11.12 7.25
N ARG A 66 -10.14 -10.26 8.18
CA ARG A 66 -9.64 -10.23 9.56
C ARG A 66 -9.90 -11.54 10.29
N LYS A 67 -11.11 -12.09 10.16
CA LYS A 67 -11.50 -13.37 10.75
C LYS A 67 -10.67 -14.51 10.16
N ALA A 68 -10.55 -14.58 8.83
CA ALA A 68 -9.75 -15.59 8.14
C ALA A 68 -8.27 -15.54 8.55
N ALA A 69 -7.69 -14.34 8.70
CA ALA A 69 -6.32 -14.18 9.21
C ALA A 69 -6.18 -14.78 10.62
N GLY A 70 -7.11 -14.48 11.53
CA GLY A 70 -7.12 -15.05 12.87
C GLY A 70 -7.25 -16.59 12.89
N GLU A 71 -8.10 -17.15 12.03
CA GLU A 71 -8.26 -18.61 11.88
C GLU A 71 -6.98 -19.31 11.36
N MET A 72 -6.17 -18.58 10.59
CA MET A 72 -4.84 -19.04 10.14
C MET A 72 -3.72 -18.82 11.17
N GLY A 73 -4.02 -18.24 12.34
CA GLY A 73 -3.02 -17.90 13.37
C GLY A 73 -2.15 -16.71 12.96
N LEU A 74 -2.67 -15.83 12.10
CA LEU A 74 -1.99 -14.60 11.69
C LEU A 74 -2.46 -13.43 12.55
N TYR A 75 -1.52 -12.67 13.09
CA TYR A 75 -1.78 -11.52 13.96
C TYR A 75 -1.42 -10.21 13.25
N PRO A 76 -2.19 -9.11 13.47
CA PRO A 76 -1.84 -7.83 12.88
C PRO A 76 -0.50 -7.34 13.44
N TYR A 77 0.38 -6.84 12.56
CA TYR A 77 1.69 -6.32 12.96
C TYR A 77 2.02 -4.94 12.39
N TYR A 78 1.31 -4.47 11.36
CA TYR A 78 1.36 -3.09 10.91
C TYR A 78 0.04 -2.62 10.31
N LEU A 79 -0.15 -1.29 10.34
CA LEU A 79 -1.30 -0.59 9.77
C LEU A 79 -0.80 0.51 8.84
N TYR A 80 -1.46 0.65 7.70
CA TYR A 80 -1.16 1.73 6.77
C TYR A 80 -2.43 2.29 6.15
N ARG A 81 -2.64 3.61 6.31
CA ARG A 81 -3.77 4.30 5.69
C ARG A 81 -3.32 5.10 4.49
N GLN A 82 -3.89 4.83 3.32
CA GLN A 82 -3.68 5.62 2.12
C GLN A 82 -4.68 6.77 2.04
N LYS A 83 -4.28 7.87 1.39
CA LYS A 83 -5.22 8.93 1.01
C LYS A 83 -6.23 8.41 0.01
N ASN A 84 -7.51 8.83 0.14
CA ASN A 84 -8.62 8.43 -0.74
C ASN A 84 -8.90 6.92 -0.75
N ILE A 85 -8.67 6.25 0.35
CA ILE A 85 -9.05 4.85 0.54
C ILE A 85 -10.57 4.78 0.79
N ALA A 86 -11.23 3.78 0.20
CA ALA A 86 -12.66 3.56 0.38
C ALA A 86 -12.98 3.30 1.86
N GLY A 87 -14.06 3.91 2.39
CA GLY A 87 -14.53 3.70 3.75
C GLY A 87 -13.58 4.16 4.87
N ASN A 88 -12.49 4.88 4.55
CA ASN A 88 -11.43 5.24 5.51
C ASN A 88 -10.77 4.04 6.20
N PHE A 89 -10.88 2.85 5.62
CA PHE A 89 -10.26 1.65 6.14
C PHE A 89 -8.73 1.72 6.09
N GLU A 90 -8.09 0.89 6.88
CA GLU A 90 -6.65 0.75 6.92
C GLU A 90 -6.23 -0.51 6.16
N ASN A 91 -5.08 -0.44 5.51
CA ASN A 91 -4.41 -1.62 5.04
C ASN A 91 -3.71 -2.28 6.22
N VAL A 92 -3.98 -3.54 6.45
CA VAL A 92 -3.47 -4.28 7.61
C VAL A 92 -2.58 -5.42 7.16
N GLY A 93 -1.37 -5.49 7.69
CA GLY A 93 -0.50 -6.64 7.56
C GLY A 93 -0.69 -7.60 8.73
N TYR A 94 -0.92 -8.86 8.42
CA TYR A 94 -1.03 -9.97 9.37
C TYR A 94 0.11 -10.96 9.16
N ALA A 95 0.67 -11.51 10.23
CA ALA A 95 1.71 -12.52 10.14
C ALA A 95 1.63 -13.51 11.30
N LYS A 96 2.18 -14.72 11.10
CA LYS A 96 2.50 -15.64 12.20
C LYS A 96 3.56 -15.01 13.12
N VAL A 97 3.64 -15.48 14.34
CA VAL A 97 4.72 -15.11 15.27
C VAL A 97 6.07 -15.40 14.59
N ASP A 98 7.00 -14.46 14.68
CA ASP A 98 8.34 -14.50 14.06
C ASP A 98 8.38 -14.47 12.51
N LYS A 99 7.24 -14.23 11.85
CA LYS A 99 7.13 -14.12 10.38
C LYS A 99 6.73 -12.72 9.91
N ALA A 100 6.71 -11.74 10.81
CA ALA A 100 6.44 -10.35 10.45
C ALA A 100 7.49 -9.81 9.48
N GLY A 101 7.05 -9.13 8.43
CA GLY A 101 7.92 -8.54 7.43
C GLY A 101 8.72 -7.37 8.01
N ILE A 102 10.01 -7.57 8.29
CA ILE A 102 10.91 -6.55 8.86
C ILE A 102 10.91 -5.28 7.99
N TYR A 103 10.90 -5.42 6.68
CA TYR A 103 10.83 -4.30 5.74
C TYR A 103 9.59 -3.41 6.00
N ASN A 104 8.42 -4.00 6.20
CA ASN A 104 7.20 -3.25 6.47
C ASN A 104 7.29 -2.49 7.80
N ILE A 105 7.83 -3.12 8.83
CA ILE A 105 8.04 -2.49 10.15
C ILE A 105 8.99 -1.29 10.02
N LEU A 106 10.14 -1.49 9.39
CA LEU A 106 11.16 -0.45 9.26
C LEU A 106 10.68 0.76 8.43
N ILE A 107 9.84 0.52 7.40
CA ILE A 107 9.21 1.59 6.62
C ILE A 107 8.19 2.36 7.45
N MET A 108 7.31 1.67 8.17
CA MET A 108 6.25 2.31 8.96
C MET A 108 6.83 3.11 10.14
N GLU A 109 7.84 2.57 10.79
CA GLU A 109 8.53 3.19 11.91
C GLU A 109 9.57 4.24 11.49
N GLU A 110 9.80 4.41 10.19
CA GLU A 110 10.79 5.34 9.62
C GLU A 110 12.21 5.19 10.24
N LYS A 111 12.62 3.94 10.50
CA LYS A 111 13.90 3.61 11.17
C LYS A 111 15.10 3.56 10.23
N GLN A 112 14.86 3.40 8.93
CA GLN A 112 15.93 3.26 7.94
C GLN A 112 15.76 4.23 6.77
N PRO A 113 16.87 4.74 6.21
CA PRO A 113 16.83 5.40 4.93
C PRO A 113 16.41 4.43 3.82
N ILE A 114 15.72 4.95 2.83
CA ILE A 114 15.22 4.21 1.68
C ILE A 114 15.70 4.90 0.43
N ILE A 115 16.45 4.19 -0.40
CA ILE A 115 16.85 4.67 -1.73
C ILE A 115 15.86 4.11 -2.75
N ALA A 116 15.03 4.99 -3.30
CA ALA A 116 14.02 4.63 -4.28
C ALA A 116 14.54 4.74 -5.70
N LEU A 117 14.24 3.75 -6.52
CA LEU A 117 14.54 3.68 -7.94
C LEU A 117 13.25 3.80 -8.75
N GLY A 118 13.38 4.20 -10.02
CA GLY A 118 12.26 4.31 -10.95
C GLY A 118 11.55 5.66 -10.94
N ALA A 119 10.75 5.90 -11.99
CA ALA A 119 9.95 7.11 -12.15
C ALA A 119 8.94 7.24 -10.99
N GLY A 120 8.84 8.44 -10.40
CA GLY A 120 7.96 8.71 -9.26
C GLY A 120 8.42 8.12 -7.94
N GLY A 121 9.57 7.45 -7.88
CA GLY A 121 10.14 6.95 -6.64
C GLY A 121 10.58 8.10 -5.71
N SER A 122 10.36 7.95 -4.41
CA SER A 122 10.75 8.92 -3.38
C SER A 122 11.73 8.27 -2.43
N SER A 123 13.01 8.67 -2.48
CA SER A 123 13.99 8.28 -1.49
C SER A 123 13.73 9.03 -0.18
N LYS A 124 13.96 8.36 0.94
CA LYS A 124 13.86 8.90 2.30
C LYS A 124 15.21 8.79 2.99
N LEU A 125 15.75 9.87 3.48
CA LEU A 125 16.92 9.89 4.36
C LEU A 125 16.46 10.22 5.78
N VAL A 126 16.84 9.37 6.71
CA VAL A 126 16.44 9.45 8.11
C VAL A 126 17.61 9.98 8.92
N PHE A 127 17.44 11.13 9.57
CA PHE A 127 18.43 11.80 10.41
C PHE A 127 17.98 11.79 11.86
N ASP A 128 18.91 11.99 12.77
CA ASP A 128 18.67 12.22 14.19
C ASP A 128 17.74 11.15 14.82
N HIS A 129 18.00 9.88 14.50
CA HIS A 129 17.19 8.74 14.98
C HIS A 129 15.70 8.83 14.63
N GLY A 130 15.37 9.41 13.47
CA GLY A 130 13.99 9.52 12.99
C GLY A 130 13.33 10.87 13.25
N GLN A 131 14.00 11.81 13.90
CA GLN A 131 13.43 13.13 14.19
C GLN A 131 13.34 14.04 12.96
N ARG A 132 14.22 13.83 11.97
CA ARG A 132 14.24 14.58 10.72
C ARG A 132 14.27 13.62 9.52
N ILE A 133 13.37 13.84 8.57
CA ILE A 133 13.30 13.06 7.34
C ILE A 133 13.36 13.98 6.15
N GLU A 134 14.31 13.73 5.27
CA GLU A 134 14.42 14.41 3.98
C GLU A 134 14.04 13.47 2.83
N ARG A 135 13.40 14.02 1.81
CA ARG A 135 12.97 13.27 0.63
C ARG A 135 13.68 13.74 -0.62
N VAL A 136 14.09 12.78 -1.43
CA VAL A 136 14.69 13.01 -2.74
C VAL A 136 13.81 12.34 -3.79
N GLU A 137 13.08 13.16 -4.52
CA GLU A 137 12.07 12.71 -5.46
C GLU A 137 12.68 12.45 -6.85
N ASN A 138 12.29 11.34 -7.47
CA ASN A 138 12.44 11.16 -8.90
C ASN A 138 11.27 11.82 -9.64
N VAL A 139 11.51 12.26 -10.88
CA VAL A 139 10.42 12.74 -11.75
C VAL A 139 9.40 11.64 -11.99
N LYS A 140 8.11 12.00 -12.08
CA LYS A 140 7.01 11.02 -12.16
C LYS A 140 6.79 10.47 -13.56
N ASP A 141 7.02 11.29 -14.57
CA ASP A 141 6.89 10.88 -15.97
C ASP A 141 8.04 9.97 -16.38
N VAL A 142 7.73 8.84 -17.00
CA VAL A 142 8.71 7.81 -17.36
C VAL A 142 9.70 8.31 -18.40
N SER A 143 9.24 9.04 -19.41
CA SER A 143 10.12 9.58 -20.46
C SER A 143 11.10 10.60 -19.88
N ASN A 144 10.62 11.51 -19.04
CA ASN A 144 11.46 12.47 -18.33
C ASN A 144 12.43 11.78 -17.34
N TYR A 145 12.02 10.69 -16.70
CA TYR A 145 12.90 9.92 -15.82
C TYR A 145 14.08 9.32 -16.60
N ILE A 146 13.80 8.73 -17.74
CA ILE A 146 14.83 8.10 -18.59
C ILE A 146 15.77 9.17 -19.16
N SER A 147 15.24 10.26 -19.72
CA SER A 147 16.06 11.31 -20.34
C SER A 147 16.87 12.13 -19.34
N ARG A 148 16.49 12.16 -18.07
CA ARG A 148 17.15 12.90 -16.98
C ARG A 148 17.74 11.97 -15.91
N ILE A 149 18.14 10.75 -16.30
CA ILE A 149 18.60 9.74 -15.33
C ILE A 149 19.82 10.22 -14.55
N ASP A 150 20.77 10.88 -15.21
CA ASP A 150 21.98 11.39 -14.57
C ASP A 150 21.65 12.45 -13.49
N GLU A 151 20.68 13.31 -13.75
CA GLU A 151 20.19 14.26 -12.75
C GLU A 151 19.57 13.53 -11.55
N MET A 152 18.76 12.47 -11.78
CA MET A 152 18.18 11.68 -10.69
C MET A 152 19.25 10.97 -9.84
N ILE A 153 20.31 10.52 -10.47
CA ILE A 153 21.48 9.94 -9.78
C ILE A 153 22.19 11.01 -8.95
N GLU A 154 22.45 12.19 -9.53
CA GLU A 154 23.18 13.26 -8.85
C GLU A 154 22.40 13.82 -7.66
N ARG A 155 21.08 13.99 -7.75
CA ARG A 155 20.23 14.38 -6.62
C ARG A 155 20.42 13.43 -5.43
N LYS A 156 20.41 12.11 -5.69
CA LYS A 156 20.61 11.10 -4.63
C LYS A 156 22.04 11.12 -4.08
N ARG A 157 23.03 11.22 -4.96
CA ARG A 157 24.45 11.27 -4.56
C ARG A 157 24.72 12.44 -3.62
N THR A 158 24.22 13.63 -3.99
CA THR A 158 24.33 14.84 -3.15
C THR A 158 23.64 14.64 -1.79
N ALA A 159 22.41 14.12 -1.79
CA ALA A 159 21.67 13.92 -0.57
C ALA A 159 22.31 12.86 0.36
N ILE A 160 22.81 11.75 -0.21
CA ILE A 160 23.51 10.72 0.55
C ILE A 160 24.82 11.28 1.16
N ALA A 161 25.54 12.11 0.44
CA ALA A 161 26.76 12.74 0.95
C ALA A 161 26.52 13.68 2.14
N THR A 162 25.30 14.25 2.26
CA THR A 162 24.92 15.05 3.43
C THR A 162 24.38 14.21 4.58
N TRP A 163 24.01 12.96 4.32
CA TRP A 163 23.47 12.05 5.33
C TRP A 163 24.57 11.24 6.04
N LEU A 164 25.66 10.88 5.35
CA LEU A 164 26.83 10.18 5.89
C LEU A 164 27.73 11.10 6.72
#